data_018ef6710bae794729c5d8816c19068d
#
_entry.id   018ef6710bae794729c5d8816c19068d
#
_cell.length_a   1.000
_cell.length_b   1.000
_cell.length_c   1.000
_cell.angle_alpha   90.00
_cell.angle_beta   90.00
_cell.angle_gamma   90.00
#
_symmetry.space_group_name_H-M   'P 1'
#
loop_
_entity.id
_entity.type
_entity.pdbx_description
1 polymer ?
#
loop_
_entity_poly.entity_id
_entity_poly.type
_entity_poly.pdbx_seq_one_letter_code
_entity_poly.pdbx_strand_id
1 'polypeptide(L)'
;VTPVLRLIAIFFCLGPLATPQGKADPEPRLSNEDKIELVRGLTAEMVTVKAFLPRSKKALKFASDGSWDKADWMEIGREYGPVARVGDLVKISRIDFDNDKIIFVINDGLNTKGKWYERIEGGMGGSGATVPLSGKQSRSAGTTVALVFPSRVPPLKPAEVKKLLSPLFDFDKRTATENYFDNLPPEIQEAIKAKRAEVGMDKDQVLMALGQPRDRIREMKDDGDEIEDWIYGLPPGKITFVSFS
;
A
#
# COMPACT_ATOMS: atom_id res chain seq x y z
N VAL A 1 -3.67 34.28 -96.07
CA VAL A 1 -3.07 35.09 -95.03
C VAL A 1 -3.83 34.84 -93.74
N THR A 2 -3.27 33.93 -92.91
CA THR A 2 -3.86 33.57 -91.58
C THR A 2 -2.97 34.13 -90.49
N PRO A 3 -3.46 34.91 -89.50
CA PRO A 3 -2.67 35.32 -88.37
C PRO A 3 -2.62 34.22 -87.28
N VAL A 4 -1.40 33.90 -86.85
CA VAL A 4 -1.13 32.95 -85.74
C VAL A 4 -1.35 33.70 -84.42
N LEU A 5 -2.33 33.24 -83.62
CA LEU A 5 -2.57 33.72 -82.27
C LEU A 5 -1.63 32.98 -81.31
N ARG A 6 -0.69 33.76 -80.73
CA ARG A 6 0.20 33.24 -79.67
C ARG A 6 -0.48 33.32 -78.32
N LEU A 7 -0.77 32.14 -77.76
CA LEU A 7 -1.30 32.00 -76.40
C LEU A 7 -0.12 32.08 -75.43
N ILE A 8 -0.09 33.13 -74.60
CA ILE A 8 0.88 33.31 -73.48
C ILE A 8 0.27 32.57 -72.25
N ALA A 9 0.81 31.44 -71.91
CA ALA A 9 0.50 30.73 -70.66
C ALA A 9 1.22 31.41 -69.51
N ILE A 10 0.49 32.10 -68.64
CA ILE A 10 0.98 32.63 -67.38
C ILE A 10 0.99 31.48 -66.36
N PHE A 11 2.16 30.96 -66.04
CA PHE A 11 2.36 29.95 -65.01
C PHE A 11 2.34 30.64 -63.62
N PHE A 12 1.21 30.51 -62.94
CA PHE A 12 1.04 31.00 -61.57
C PHE A 12 1.68 29.97 -60.63
N CYS A 13 2.92 30.21 -60.20
CA CYS A 13 3.54 29.41 -59.14
C CYS A 13 2.84 29.70 -57.81
N LEU A 14 1.90 28.82 -57.44
CA LEU A 14 1.42 28.70 -56.07
C LEU A 14 2.56 28.06 -55.26
N GLY A 15 3.32 28.84 -54.51
CA GLY A 15 4.22 28.37 -53.47
C GLY A 15 3.42 27.73 -52.36
N PRO A 16 3.92 26.63 -51.71
CA PRO A 16 3.24 26.01 -50.58
C PRO A 16 3.18 27.04 -49.43
N LEU A 17 1.96 27.36 -49.00
CA LEU A 17 1.70 28.05 -47.74
C LEU A 17 2.28 27.20 -46.62
N ALA A 18 3.44 27.59 -46.08
CA ALA A 18 3.99 27.02 -44.85
C ALA A 18 3.00 27.38 -43.70
N THR A 19 2.19 26.44 -43.30
CA THR A 19 1.44 26.51 -42.04
C THR A 19 2.47 26.64 -40.90
N PRO A 20 2.33 27.64 -39.99
CA PRO A 20 3.18 27.67 -38.81
C PRO A 20 2.88 26.39 -38.00
N GLN A 21 3.91 25.54 -37.84
CA GLN A 21 3.86 24.44 -36.87
C GLN A 21 3.65 25.09 -35.51
N GLY A 22 2.42 25.03 -35.01
CA GLY A 22 2.12 25.39 -33.65
C GLY A 22 3.06 24.61 -32.74
N LYS A 23 3.79 25.32 -31.86
CA LYS A 23 4.49 24.69 -30.75
C LYS A 23 3.49 23.78 -30.07
N ALA A 24 3.74 22.46 -30.10
CA ALA A 24 2.97 21.52 -29.32
C ALA A 24 2.92 22.06 -27.88
N ASP A 25 1.73 22.23 -27.34
CA ASP A 25 1.55 22.62 -25.96
C ASP A 25 2.34 21.63 -25.09
N PRO A 26 3.09 22.14 -24.10
CA PRO A 26 3.89 21.26 -23.25
C PRO A 26 2.96 20.23 -22.62
N GLU A 27 3.27 18.94 -22.80
CA GLU A 27 2.49 17.85 -22.19
C GLU A 27 2.20 18.16 -20.71
N PRO A 28 0.94 17.99 -20.27
CA PRO A 28 0.56 18.30 -18.90
C PRO A 28 1.42 17.49 -17.92
N ARG A 29 1.96 18.17 -16.92
CA ARG A 29 2.84 17.58 -15.91
C ARG A 29 2.11 17.41 -14.61
N LEU A 30 2.49 16.39 -13.84
CA LEU A 30 2.06 16.22 -12.47
C LEU A 30 2.46 17.45 -11.63
N SER A 31 1.48 18.17 -11.11
CA SER A 31 1.70 19.35 -10.28
C SER A 31 2.20 18.98 -8.87
N ASN A 32 2.67 19.95 -8.10
CA ASN A 32 3.05 19.69 -6.70
C ASN A 32 1.82 19.36 -5.84
N GLU A 33 0.68 19.96 -6.15
CA GLU A 33 -0.60 19.70 -5.51
C GLU A 33 -1.05 18.25 -5.75
N ASP A 34 -0.96 17.78 -7.00
CA ASP A 34 -1.27 16.38 -7.36
C ASP A 34 -0.34 15.40 -6.62
N LYS A 35 0.95 15.71 -6.52
CA LYS A 35 1.90 14.87 -5.75
C LYS A 35 1.52 14.77 -4.28
N ILE A 36 1.14 15.89 -3.66
CA ILE A 36 0.70 15.91 -2.26
C ILE A 36 -0.59 15.08 -2.09
N GLU A 37 -1.54 15.22 -3.02
CA GLU A 37 -2.78 14.45 -3.01
C GLU A 37 -2.51 12.95 -3.15
N LEU A 38 -1.62 12.55 -4.08
CA LEU A 38 -1.20 11.16 -4.25
C LEU A 38 -0.52 10.60 -3.00
N VAL A 39 0.40 11.35 -2.39
CA VAL A 39 1.04 10.93 -1.14
C VAL A 39 0.00 10.72 -0.04
N ARG A 40 -0.92 11.67 0.16
CA ARG A 40 -1.97 11.57 1.19
C ARG A 40 -2.94 10.41 0.94
N GLY A 41 -3.30 10.18 -0.34
CA GLY A 41 -4.29 9.17 -0.70
C GLY A 41 -3.78 7.74 -0.80
N LEU A 42 -2.45 7.54 -0.84
CA LEU A 42 -1.86 6.22 -1.07
C LEU A 42 -0.82 5.82 0.00
N THR A 43 -0.19 6.78 0.70
CA THR A 43 0.82 6.46 1.71
C THR A 43 0.17 5.87 2.97
N ALA A 44 0.84 4.90 3.56
CA ALA A 44 0.39 4.12 4.72
C ALA A 44 -0.86 3.26 4.46
N GLU A 45 -1.31 3.16 3.22
CA GLU A 45 -2.41 2.28 2.84
C GLU A 45 -1.94 0.81 2.85
N MET A 46 -2.77 -0.05 3.44
CA MET A 46 -2.58 -1.50 3.40
C MET A 46 -3.29 -2.04 2.17
N VAL A 47 -2.57 -2.83 1.37
CA VAL A 47 -3.09 -3.39 0.13
C VAL A 47 -2.82 -4.89 0.06
N THR A 48 -3.74 -5.63 -0.55
CA THR A 48 -3.54 -7.07 -0.80
C THR A 48 -2.81 -7.27 -2.11
N VAL A 49 -1.76 -8.07 -2.08
CA VAL A 49 -0.93 -8.38 -3.26
C VAL A 49 -1.66 -9.36 -4.17
N LYS A 50 -1.76 -9.03 -5.47
CA LYS A 50 -2.33 -9.88 -6.53
C LYS A 50 -1.28 -10.54 -7.41
N ALA A 51 -0.04 -10.06 -7.37
CA ALA A 51 1.06 -10.62 -8.12
C ALA A 51 2.26 -10.84 -7.19
N PHE A 52 3.09 -11.85 -7.50
CA PHE A 52 4.31 -12.12 -6.74
C PHE A 52 5.24 -10.91 -6.72
N LEU A 53 5.66 -10.47 -5.51
CA LEU A 53 6.60 -9.38 -5.33
C LEU A 53 7.94 -9.93 -4.81
N PRO A 54 8.99 -9.94 -5.65
CA PRO A 54 10.31 -10.34 -5.23
C PRO A 54 11.01 -9.25 -4.41
N ARG A 55 11.95 -9.67 -3.58
CA ARG A 55 12.91 -8.75 -2.97
C ARG A 55 13.89 -8.29 -4.03
N SER A 56 14.07 -6.98 -4.19
CA SER A 56 14.95 -6.44 -5.23
C SER A 56 15.76 -5.26 -4.72
N LYS A 57 17.03 -5.18 -5.15
CA LYS A 57 17.89 -4.01 -4.92
C LYS A 57 17.53 -2.85 -5.84
N LYS A 58 16.94 -3.13 -6.99
CA LYS A 58 16.46 -2.14 -7.97
C LYS A 58 14.94 -2.07 -7.92
N ALA A 59 14.38 -0.93 -8.32
CA ALA A 59 12.94 -0.82 -8.44
C ALA A 59 12.40 -1.79 -9.50
N LEU A 60 11.39 -2.57 -9.12
CA LEU A 60 10.66 -3.48 -10.00
C LEU A 60 9.84 -2.65 -10.99
N LYS A 61 10.10 -2.79 -12.28
CA LYS A 61 9.42 -2.01 -13.31
C LYS A 61 8.04 -2.59 -13.60
N PHE A 62 7.06 -1.71 -13.60
CA PHE A 62 5.67 -1.99 -13.96
C PHE A 62 5.18 -0.86 -14.87
N ALA A 63 4.75 -1.17 -16.08
CA ALA A 63 4.34 -0.17 -17.04
C ALA A 63 2.90 0.32 -16.78
N SER A 64 2.60 1.56 -17.17
CA SER A 64 1.29 2.17 -17.02
C SER A 64 0.17 1.51 -17.84
N ASP A 65 0.52 0.68 -18.82
CA ASP A 65 -0.42 -0.17 -19.56
C ASP A 65 -0.79 -1.47 -18.83
N GLY A 66 -0.24 -1.70 -17.63
CA GLY A 66 -0.47 -2.90 -16.83
C GLY A 66 0.47 -4.06 -17.15
N SER A 67 1.48 -3.86 -17.99
CA SER A 67 2.47 -4.88 -18.34
C SER A 67 3.71 -4.84 -17.45
N TRP A 68 4.32 -6.01 -17.22
CA TRP A 68 5.63 -6.14 -16.56
C TRP A 68 6.28 -7.46 -16.96
N ASP A 69 7.60 -7.55 -16.81
CA ASP A 69 8.34 -8.77 -17.05
C ASP A 69 8.20 -9.74 -15.87
N LYS A 70 7.26 -10.69 -16.01
CA LYS A 70 6.99 -11.72 -14.99
C LYS A 70 8.16 -12.70 -14.86
N ALA A 71 8.90 -12.98 -15.95
CA ALA A 71 10.03 -13.90 -15.93
C ALA A 71 11.20 -13.29 -15.15
N ASP A 72 11.53 -12.02 -15.40
CA ASP A 72 12.54 -11.26 -14.66
C ASP A 72 12.20 -11.19 -13.15
N TRP A 73 10.93 -10.91 -12.80
CA TRP A 73 10.51 -10.88 -11.39
C TRP A 73 10.63 -12.24 -10.71
N MET A 74 10.34 -13.32 -11.42
CA MET A 74 10.51 -14.69 -10.90
C MET A 74 11.99 -15.04 -10.70
N GLU A 75 12.87 -14.63 -11.63
CA GLU A 75 14.31 -14.84 -11.50
C GLU A 75 14.90 -14.06 -10.32
N ILE A 76 14.56 -12.78 -10.21
CA ILE A 76 14.92 -11.95 -9.04
C ILE A 76 14.43 -12.62 -7.73
N GLY A 77 13.23 -13.18 -7.75
CA GLY A 77 12.66 -13.88 -6.60
C GLY A 77 13.38 -15.16 -6.23
N ARG A 78 13.98 -15.87 -7.19
CA ARG A 78 14.85 -17.03 -6.92
C ARG A 78 16.17 -16.61 -6.26
N GLU A 79 16.73 -15.47 -6.67
CA GLU A 79 18.01 -14.98 -6.15
C GLU A 79 17.84 -14.35 -4.74
N TYR A 80 16.85 -13.47 -4.56
CA TYR A 80 16.71 -12.66 -3.33
C TYR A 80 15.55 -13.08 -2.41
N GLY A 81 14.71 -13.99 -2.86
CA GLY A 81 13.53 -14.44 -2.14
C GLY A 81 12.30 -13.52 -2.29
N PRO A 82 11.15 -13.93 -1.77
CA PRO A 82 9.91 -13.14 -1.81
C PRO A 82 9.91 -12.02 -0.77
N VAL A 83 9.24 -10.92 -1.11
CA VAL A 83 8.73 -9.91 -0.17
C VAL A 83 7.28 -10.23 0.19
N ALA A 84 6.47 -10.50 -0.83
CA ALA A 84 5.07 -10.85 -0.64
C ALA A 84 4.59 -11.79 -1.75
N ARG A 85 3.66 -12.67 -1.40
CA ARG A 85 2.96 -13.60 -2.27
C ARG A 85 1.55 -13.11 -2.54
N VAL A 86 0.88 -13.71 -3.50
CA VAL A 86 -0.53 -13.42 -3.78
C VAL A 86 -1.37 -13.67 -2.52
N GLY A 87 -2.14 -12.67 -2.13
CA GLY A 87 -2.97 -12.69 -0.93
C GLY A 87 -2.34 -12.07 0.32
N ASP A 88 -1.02 -11.81 0.32
CA ASP A 88 -0.36 -11.15 1.44
C ASP A 88 -0.74 -9.67 1.50
N LEU A 89 -0.79 -9.12 2.72
CA LEU A 89 -0.97 -7.70 2.97
C LEU A 89 0.39 -7.01 3.01
N VAL A 90 0.50 -5.90 2.30
CA VAL A 90 1.68 -5.04 2.30
C VAL A 90 1.29 -3.59 2.52
N LYS A 91 2.24 -2.78 3.02
CA LYS A 91 2.04 -1.36 3.26
C LYS A 91 2.77 -0.54 2.21
N ILE A 92 2.11 0.45 1.64
CA ILE A 92 2.76 1.49 0.84
C ILE A 92 3.35 2.52 1.82
N SER A 93 4.66 2.45 2.05
CA SER A 93 5.34 3.24 3.09
C SER A 93 5.76 4.63 2.61
N ARG A 94 6.12 4.76 1.35
CA ARG A 94 6.57 6.02 0.74
C ARG A 94 6.32 6.02 -0.76
N ILE A 95 6.12 7.22 -1.31
CA ILE A 95 5.98 7.46 -2.74
C ILE A 95 6.98 8.53 -3.15
N ASP A 96 7.81 8.21 -4.14
CA ASP A 96 8.76 9.13 -4.74
C ASP A 96 8.36 9.38 -6.21
N PHE A 97 8.66 10.56 -6.74
CA PHE A 97 8.27 10.96 -8.10
C PHE A 97 9.51 11.28 -8.92
N ASP A 98 9.56 10.74 -10.13
CA ASP A 98 10.54 11.06 -11.15
C ASP A 98 9.82 11.58 -12.42
N ASN A 99 10.57 11.94 -13.46
CA ASN A 99 9.96 12.53 -14.65
C ASN A 99 9.00 11.57 -15.38
N ASP A 100 9.37 10.32 -15.48
CA ASP A 100 8.71 9.27 -16.27
C ASP A 100 8.11 8.14 -15.41
N LYS A 101 8.20 8.25 -14.08
CA LYS A 101 7.75 7.17 -13.18
C LYS A 101 7.34 7.66 -11.81
N ILE A 102 6.44 6.90 -11.18
CA ILE A 102 6.09 7.00 -9.76
C ILE A 102 6.65 5.78 -9.06
N ILE A 103 7.38 5.99 -7.98
CA ILE A 103 8.10 4.93 -7.26
C ILE A 103 7.40 4.69 -5.93
N PHE A 104 6.91 3.46 -5.72
CA PHE A 104 6.23 3.01 -4.52
C PHE A 104 7.19 2.17 -3.68
N VAL A 105 7.44 2.60 -2.46
CA VAL A 105 8.24 1.85 -1.48
C VAL A 105 7.29 1.00 -0.65
N ILE A 106 7.46 -0.31 -0.73
CA ILE A 106 6.62 -1.31 -0.07
C ILE A 106 7.33 -1.85 1.16
N ASN A 107 6.63 -1.89 2.31
CA ASN A 107 7.15 -2.38 3.59
C ASN A 107 8.53 -1.79 3.93
N ASP A 108 8.65 -0.44 3.85
CA ASP A 108 9.87 0.33 4.12
C ASP A 108 11.06 0.04 3.19
N GLY A 109 10.83 -0.68 2.09
CA GLY A 109 11.83 -0.99 1.08
C GLY A 109 12.88 -2.00 1.54
N LEU A 110 13.90 -2.20 0.72
CA LEU A 110 15.04 -3.04 1.07
C LEU A 110 16.05 -2.25 1.90
N ASN A 111 16.00 -2.36 3.22
CA ASN A 111 17.00 -1.75 4.08
C ASN A 111 18.28 -2.61 4.10
N THR A 112 19.23 -2.31 3.20
CA THR A 112 20.54 -2.98 3.12
C THR A 112 21.56 -2.42 4.12
N LYS A 113 21.27 -1.27 4.71
CA LYS A 113 22.12 -0.61 5.70
C LYS A 113 21.54 -0.82 7.10
N GLY A 114 21.75 -1.99 7.69
CA GLY A 114 21.62 -2.15 9.15
C GLY A 114 22.49 -1.08 9.82
N LYS A 115 21.92 -0.30 10.73
CA LYS A 115 22.69 0.69 11.49
C LYS A 115 23.78 -0.05 12.24
N TRP A 116 25.00 0.51 12.31
CA TRP A 116 26.18 -0.14 12.89
C TRP A 116 25.95 -0.67 14.32
N TYR A 117 25.05 -0.02 15.09
CA TYR A 117 24.69 -0.43 16.45
C TYR A 117 23.74 -1.64 16.50
N GLU A 118 23.08 -2.02 15.40
CA GLU A 118 22.28 -3.26 15.31
C GLU A 118 23.16 -4.51 15.23
N ARG A 119 24.48 -4.34 15.05
CA ARG A 119 25.51 -5.41 15.05
C ARG A 119 26.22 -5.56 16.39
N ILE A 120 25.82 -4.80 17.41
CA ILE A 120 26.40 -4.97 18.75
C ILE A 120 25.77 -6.21 19.38
N GLU A 121 26.44 -7.31 19.26
CA GLU A 121 26.16 -8.53 20.02
C GLU A 121 26.64 -8.32 21.45
N GLY A 122 25.71 -8.19 22.39
CA GLY A 122 26.03 -8.12 23.80
C GLY A 122 26.56 -9.48 24.29
N GLY A 123 27.88 -9.67 24.29
CA GLY A 123 28.51 -10.80 24.94
C GLY A 123 28.43 -10.63 26.44
N MET A 124 27.52 -11.30 27.13
CA MET A 124 27.57 -11.50 28.56
C MET A 124 28.39 -12.78 28.82
N GLY A 125 29.51 -12.61 29.45
CA GLY A 125 30.55 -13.60 29.61
C GLY A 125 30.09 -14.96 30.13
N GLY A 126 30.57 -16.01 29.45
CA GLY A 126 30.58 -17.38 29.97
C GLY A 126 29.56 -18.32 29.37
N SER A 127 29.92 -18.89 28.27
CA SER A 127 29.37 -19.98 27.45
C SER A 127 28.66 -19.53 26.17
N GLY A 128 29.36 -19.34 25.11
CA GLY A 128 29.13 -19.60 23.67
C GLY A 128 27.84 -19.27 22.97
N ALA A 129 26.85 -18.65 23.60
CA ALA A 129 25.61 -18.25 22.96
C ALA A 129 25.46 -16.73 23.00
N THR A 130 25.80 -16.06 21.90
CA THR A 130 25.46 -14.66 21.66
C THR A 130 23.98 -14.55 21.38
N VAL A 131 23.21 -13.94 22.30
CA VAL A 131 21.82 -13.56 22.08
C VAL A 131 21.82 -12.12 21.59
N PRO A 132 21.21 -11.79 20.43
CA PRO A 132 21.06 -10.41 19.99
C PRO A 132 20.23 -9.64 21.01
N LEU A 133 20.77 -8.55 21.57
CA LEU A 133 20.10 -7.71 22.58
C LEU A 133 18.90 -6.93 21.99
N SER A 134 18.87 -6.71 20.69
CA SER A 134 17.69 -6.22 19.97
C SER A 134 16.93 -7.43 19.46
N GLY A 135 15.72 -7.67 20.02
CA GLY A 135 14.80 -8.65 19.48
C GLY A 135 14.79 -8.51 17.96
N LYS A 136 14.79 -9.64 17.23
CA LYS A 136 14.81 -9.72 15.78
C LYS A 136 13.92 -8.62 15.17
N GLN A 137 14.45 -7.41 14.97
CA GLN A 137 13.87 -6.52 13.99
C GLN A 137 14.12 -7.21 12.66
N SER A 138 13.09 -7.83 12.14
CA SER A 138 13.04 -8.33 10.78
C SER A 138 13.71 -7.29 9.92
N ARG A 139 14.85 -7.63 9.30
CA ARG A 139 15.38 -6.82 8.20
C ARG A 139 14.20 -6.50 7.33
N SER A 140 13.87 -5.21 7.22
CA SER A 140 12.71 -4.73 6.51
C SER A 140 12.63 -5.48 5.18
N ALA A 141 11.67 -6.40 5.09
CA ALA A 141 11.51 -7.29 3.95
C ALA A 141 10.66 -6.60 2.90
N GLY A 142 11.05 -5.36 2.56
CA GLY A 142 10.36 -4.55 1.59
C GLY A 142 10.97 -4.62 0.19
N THR A 143 10.30 -4.02 -0.75
CA THR A 143 10.74 -3.83 -2.14
C THR A 143 10.31 -2.47 -2.64
N THR A 144 10.71 -2.14 -3.86
CA THR A 144 10.32 -0.90 -4.51
C THR A 144 9.71 -1.24 -5.87
N VAL A 145 8.54 -0.70 -6.17
CA VAL A 145 7.85 -0.84 -7.46
C VAL A 145 7.83 0.51 -8.16
N ALA A 146 8.28 0.57 -9.41
CA ALA A 146 8.25 1.77 -10.24
C ALA A 146 7.16 1.63 -11.31
N LEU A 147 6.10 2.44 -11.21
CA LEU A 147 5.10 2.62 -12.26
C LEU A 147 5.67 3.53 -13.34
N VAL A 148 5.99 2.97 -14.49
CA VAL A 148 6.71 3.64 -15.59
C VAL A 148 5.72 4.08 -16.66
N PHE A 149 5.87 5.32 -17.13
CA PHE A 149 5.09 5.91 -18.22
C PHE A 149 5.92 6.03 -19.49
N PRO A 150 5.30 6.01 -20.68
CA PRO A 150 6.03 6.08 -21.96
C PRO A 150 6.76 7.42 -22.16
N SER A 151 6.26 8.50 -21.58
CA SER A 151 6.86 9.82 -21.63
C SER A 151 6.98 10.40 -20.22
N ARG A 152 6.14 11.36 -19.87
CA ARG A 152 6.10 11.98 -18.54
C ARG A 152 4.91 11.47 -17.75
N VAL A 153 5.03 11.55 -16.42
CA VAL A 153 3.91 11.27 -15.55
C VAL A 153 2.84 12.35 -15.77
N PRO A 154 1.63 11.96 -16.25
CA PRO A 154 0.53 12.90 -16.44
C PRO A 154 -0.06 13.34 -15.09
N PRO A 155 -0.90 14.39 -15.04
CA PRO A 155 -1.72 14.67 -13.87
C PRO A 155 -2.61 13.46 -13.55
N LEU A 156 -2.52 12.95 -12.32
CA LEU A 156 -3.23 11.75 -11.88
C LEU A 156 -3.82 11.97 -10.49
N LYS A 157 -5.01 11.43 -10.29
CA LYS A 157 -5.67 11.34 -8.98
C LYS A 157 -5.37 10.01 -8.30
N PRO A 158 -5.46 9.91 -6.95
CA PRO A 158 -5.23 8.65 -6.23
C PRO A 158 -6.05 7.47 -6.76
N ALA A 159 -7.32 7.70 -7.12
CA ALA A 159 -8.19 6.66 -7.68
C ALA A 159 -7.68 6.12 -9.03
N GLU A 160 -7.11 6.97 -9.87
CA GLU A 160 -6.54 6.57 -11.16
C GLU A 160 -5.28 5.74 -10.97
N VAL A 161 -4.40 6.15 -10.03
CA VAL A 161 -3.19 5.38 -9.68
C VAL A 161 -3.56 4.02 -9.09
N LYS A 162 -4.56 3.94 -8.21
CA LYS A 162 -5.10 2.66 -7.72
C LYS A 162 -5.56 1.76 -8.86
N LYS A 163 -6.26 2.33 -9.84
CA LYS A 163 -6.71 1.59 -11.03
C LYS A 163 -5.54 1.10 -11.87
N LEU A 164 -4.50 1.92 -12.10
CA LEU A 164 -3.30 1.50 -12.81
C LEU A 164 -2.57 0.36 -12.10
N LEU A 165 -2.50 0.40 -10.77
CA LEU A 165 -1.83 -0.62 -9.95
C LEU A 165 -2.72 -1.85 -9.68
N SER A 166 -3.97 -1.88 -10.14
CA SER A 166 -4.92 -2.98 -9.85
C SER A 166 -4.48 -4.38 -10.31
N PRO A 167 -3.58 -4.55 -11.31
CA PRO A 167 -3.03 -5.87 -11.63
C PRO A 167 -2.06 -6.40 -10.54
N LEU A 168 -1.40 -5.50 -9.79
CA LEU A 168 -0.45 -5.85 -8.73
C LEU A 168 -1.08 -5.87 -7.35
N PHE A 169 -2.01 -4.93 -7.08
CA PHE A 169 -2.57 -4.68 -5.77
C PHE A 169 -4.09 -4.60 -5.81
N ASP A 170 -4.71 -5.11 -4.76
CA ASP A 170 -6.13 -4.95 -4.47
C ASP A 170 -6.27 -3.93 -3.33
N PHE A 171 -6.80 -2.77 -3.64
CA PHE A 171 -7.03 -1.67 -2.70
C PHE A 171 -8.38 -1.76 -1.99
N ASP A 172 -9.31 -2.55 -2.53
CA ASP A 172 -10.66 -2.68 -2.01
C ASP A 172 -10.77 -3.82 -0.99
N LYS A 173 -9.79 -4.74 -1.02
CA LYS A 173 -9.76 -5.89 -0.13
C LYS A 173 -9.24 -5.47 1.24
N ARG A 174 -10.17 -5.25 2.14
CA ARG A 174 -9.91 -4.85 3.52
C ARG A 174 -9.24 -5.96 4.33
N THR A 175 -8.64 -5.60 5.46
CA THR A 175 -8.09 -6.57 6.40
C THR A 175 -9.16 -7.55 6.89
N ALA A 176 -8.76 -8.72 7.36
CA ALA A 176 -9.71 -9.67 7.94
C ALA A 176 -10.55 -9.06 9.07
N THR A 177 -9.95 -8.16 9.87
CA THR A 177 -10.63 -7.43 10.95
C THR A 177 -11.65 -6.43 10.42
N GLU A 178 -11.33 -5.68 9.36
CA GLU A 178 -12.28 -4.74 8.73
C GLU A 178 -13.42 -5.48 8.05
N ASN A 179 -13.12 -6.59 7.35
CA ASN A 179 -14.15 -7.44 6.76
C ASN A 179 -15.05 -8.06 7.83
N TYR A 180 -14.47 -8.50 8.97
CA TYR A 180 -15.24 -9.01 10.10
C TYR A 180 -16.17 -7.94 10.66
N PHE A 181 -15.64 -6.72 10.92
CA PHE A 181 -16.42 -5.60 11.42
C PHE A 181 -17.58 -5.22 10.47
N ASP A 182 -17.34 -5.14 9.16
CA ASP A 182 -18.37 -4.77 8.17
C ASP A 182 -19.48 -5.82 8.04
N ASN A 183 -19.19 -7.08 8.35
CA ASN A 183 -20.16 -8.17 8.34
C ASN A 183 -20.94 -8.32 9.67
N LEU A 184 -20.61 -7.53 10.71
CA LEU A 184 -21.36 -7.53 11.95
C LEU A 184 -22.72 -6.85 11.79
N PRO A 185 -23.72 -7.23 12.63
CA PRO A 185 -25.00 -6.50 12.70
C PRO A 185 -24.78 -5.00 12.96
N PRO A 186 -25.59 -4.11 12.39
CA PRO A 186 -25.41 -2.65 12.54
C PRO A 186 -25.36 -2.19 14.00
N GLU A 187 -26.14 -2.81 14.88
CA GLU A 187 -26.18 -2.54 16.31
C GLU A 187 -24.81 -2.78 16.97
N ILE A 188 -24.17 -3.90 16.64
CA ILE A 188 -22.83 -4.25 17.13
C ILE A 188 -21.77 -3.31 16.58
N GLN A 189 -21.86 -2.93 15.28
CA GLN A 189 -20.95 -1.95 14.69
C GLN A 189 -21.05 -0.59 15.39
N GLU A 190 -22.27 -0.12 15.71
CA GLU A 190 -22.48 1.13 16.42
C GLU A 190 -21.93 1.07 17.85
N ALA A 191 -22.15 -0.04 18.55
CA ALA A 191 -21.63 -0.23 19.89
C ALA A 191 -20.09 -0.23 19.91
N ILE A 192 -19.43 -0.88 18.95
CA ILE A 192 -17.97 -0.87 18.80
C ILE A 192 -17.46 0.55 18.53
N LYS A 193 -18.09 1.29 17.60
CA LYS A 193 -17.75 2.71 17.33
C LYS A 193 -17.93 3.59 18.55
N ALA A 194 -18.97 3.34 19.34
CA ALA A 194 -19.27 4.06 20.58
C ALA A 194 -18.41 3.62 21.78
N LYS A 195 -17.49 2.63 21.57
CA LYS A 195 -16.64 2.07 22.63
C LYS A 195 -17.42 1.55 23.84
N ARG A 196 -18.46 0.79 23.60
CA ARG A 196 -19.29 0.18 24.65
C ARG A 196 -19.54 -1.30 24.32
N ALA A 197 -19.63 -2.12 25.36
CA ALA A 197 -20.07 -3.50 25.24
C ALA A 197 -21.59 -3.57 25.35
N GLU A 198 -22.20 -4.43 24.56
CA GLU A 198 -23.63 -4.73 24.60
C GLU A 198 -23.87 -6.24 24.79
N VAL A 199 -25.03 -6.57 25.32
CA VAL A 199 -25.43 -7.96 25.54
C VAL A 199 -25.54 -8.68 24.20
N GLY A 200 -24.96 -9.87 24.10
CA GLY A 200 -24.90 -10.66 22.87
C GLY A 200 -23.62 -10.50 22.06
N MET A 201 -22.71 -9.61 22.48
CA MET A 201 -21.36 -9.52 21.91
C MET A 201 -20.51 -10.74 22.33
N ASP A 202 -19.75 -11.27 21.41
CA ASP A 202 -18.70 -12.24 21.68
C ASP A 202 -17.41 -11.57 22.21
N LYS A 203 -16.44 -12.38 22.63
CA LYS A 203 -15.17 -11.91 23.21
C LYS A 203 -14.39 -11.02 22.23
N ASP A 204 -14.37 -11.35 20.93
CA ASP A 204 -13.65 -10.59 19.92
C ASP A 204 -14.31 -9.23 19.67
N GLN A 205 -15.64 -9.19 19.66
CA GLN A 205 -16.41 -7.94 19.53
C GLN A 205 -16.21 -7.01 20.73
N VAL A 206 -16.17 -7.55 21.94
CA VAL A 206 -15.89 -6.80 23.16
C VAL A 206 -14.45 -6.28 23.15
N LEU A 207 -13.47 -7.08 22.70
CA LEU A 207 -12.08 -6.62 22.49
C LEU A 207 -12.00 -5.49 21.48
N MET A 208 -12.78 -5.55 20.41
CA MET A 208 -12.85 -4.46 19.42
C MET A 208 -13.47 -3.18 20.00
N ALA A 209 -14.47 -3.31 20.86
CA ALA A 209 -15.17 -2.18 21.46
C ALA A 209 -14.37 -1.50 22.57
N LEU A 210 -13.88 -2.27 23.54
CA LEU A 210 -13.29 -1.78 24.78
C LEU A 210 -11.76 -1.94 24.86
N GLY A 211 -11.18 -2.72 23.96
CA GLY A 211 -9.76 -3.09 23.98
C GLY A 211 -9.48 -4.23 24.97
N GLN A 212 -8.21 -4.36 25.36
CA GLN A 212 -7.82 -5.39 26.35
C GLN A 212 -8.38 -5.09 27.73
N PRO A 213 -9.02 -6.06 28.40
CA PRO A 213 -9.45 -5.90 29.78
C PRO A 213 -8.21 -5.79 30.68
N ARG A 214 -8.38 -5.10 31.79
CA ARG A 214 -7.35 -5.01 32.83
C ARG A 214 -7.11 -6.35 33.51
N ASP A 215 -8.21 -6.98 33.94
CA ASP A 215 -8.18 -8.26 34.63
C ASP A 215 -9.21 -9.20 33.99
N ARG A 216 -8.90 -10.50 34.02
CA ARG A 216 -9.78 -11.59 33.59
C ARG A 216 -9.87 -12.61 34.71
N ILE A 217 -11.08 -12.88 35.14
CA ILE A 217 -11.37 -13.86 36.19
C ILE A 217 -12.17 -14.98 35.54
N ARG A 218 -11.75 -16.22 35.76
CA ARG A 218 -12.47 -17.40 35.31
C ARG A 218 -12.97 -18.16 36.55
N GLU A 219 -14.23 -18.45 36.56
CA GLU A 219 -14.88 -19.23 37.61
C GLU A 219 -15.66 -20.38 36.99
N MET A 220 -15.56 -21.53 37.60
CA MET A 220 -16.36 -22.70 37.23
C MET A 220 -17.55 -22.78 38.16
N LYS A 221 -18.75 -22.78 37.61
CA LYS A 221 -19.96 -22.96 38.41
C LYS A 221 -20.13 -24.41 38.85
N ASP A 222 -20.95 -24.61 39.85
CA ASP A 222 -21.28 -25.93 40.38
C ASP A 222 -21.96 -26.86 39.34
N ASP A 223 -22.59 -26.30 38.31
CA ASP A 223 -23.20 -26.99 37.16
C ASP A 223 -22.21 -27.36 36.06
N GLY A 224 -20.94 -26.94 36.20
CA GLY A 224 -19.85 -27.22 35.23
C GLY A 224 -19.67 -26.18 34.13
N ASP A 225 -20.48 -25.12 34.12
CA ASP A 225 -20.30 -24.00 33.15
C ASP A 225 -19.18 -23.09 33.58
N GLU A 226 -18.30 -22.75 32.62
CA GLU A 226 -17.22 -21.78 32.82
C GLU A 226 -17.72 -20.35 32.54
N ILE A 227 -17.58 -19.49 33.53
CA ILE A 227 -17.83 -18.04 33.37
C ILE A 227 -16.48 -17.33 33.31
N GLU A 228 -16.33 -16.40 32.36
CA GLU A 228 -15.19 -15.50 32.26
C GLU A 228 -15.66 -14.06 32.43
N ASP A 229 -15.19 -13.40 33.50
CA ASP A 229 -15.46 -12.00 33.80
C ASP A 229 -14.28 -11.12 33.39
N TRP A 230 -14.54 -10.14 32.55
CA TRP A 230 -13.57 -9.14 32.13
C TRP A 230 -13.81 -7.81 32.82
N ILE A 231 -12.76 -7.27 33.43
CA ILE A 231 -12.83 -6.06 34.23
C ILE A 231 -12.11 -4.94 33.49
N TYR A 232 -12.82 -3.82 33.26
CA TYR A 232 -12.30 -2.60 32.65
C TYR A 232 -12.38 -1.43 33.64
N GLY A 233 -11.35 -0.59 33.65
CA GLY A 233 -11.29 0.61 34.50
C GLY A 233 -10.55 0.40 35.82
N LEU A 234 -10.42 1.49 36.57
CA LEU A 234 -9.72 1.60 37.85
C LEU A 234 -10.50 2.48 38.83
N PRO A 235 -10.61 2.10 40.10
CA PRO A 235 -11.09 3.05 41.12
C PRO A 235 -10.17 4.29 41.21
N PRO A 236 -10.70 5.50 41.46
CA PRO A 236 -12.10 5.85 41.69
C PRO A 236 -12.93 6.07 40.41
N GLY A 237 -12.42 5.69 39.22
CA GLY A 237 -13.11 5.81 37.96
C GLY A 237 -14.22 4.78 37.77
N LYS A 238 -14.90 4.86 36.62
CA LYS A 238 -15.94 3.90 36.24
C LYS A 238 -15.31 2.50 35.98
N ILE A 239 -15.86 1.51 36.65
CA ILE A 239 -15.50 0.11 36.43
C ILE A 239 -16.62 -0.55 35.63
N THR A 240 -16.27 -1.28 34.59
CA THR A 240 -17.20 -2.04 33.76
C THR A 240 -16.84 -3.52 33.84
N PHE A 241 -17.81 -4.37 34.13
CA PHE A 241 -17.70 -5.82 34.11
C PHE A 241 -18.41 -6.34 32.88
N VAL A 242 -17.79 -7.29 32.19
CA VAL A 242 -18.37 -8.02 31.06
C VAL A 242 -18.21 -9.50 31.32
N SER A 243 -19.33 -10.21 31.50
CA SER A 243 -19.37 -11.63 31.79
C SER A 243 -19.71 -12.43 30.55
N PHE A 244 -18.97 -13.50 30.33
CA PHE A 244 -19.18 -14.45 29.24
C PHE A 244 -19.51 -15.82 29.85
N SER A 245 -20.56 -16.42 29.34
CA SER A 245 -21.03 -17.76 29.70
C SER A 245 -21.04 -18.69 28.52
#